data_04c318672023971fa764c31b2ce3c64a
#
_entry.id   04c318672023971fa764c31b2ce3c64a
#
_cell.length_a   1.000
_cell.length_b   1.000
_cell.length_c   1.000
_cell.angle_alpha   90.00
_cell.angle_beta   90.00
_cell.angle_gamma   90.00
#
_symmetry.space_group_name_H-M   'P 1'
#
loop_
_entity.id
_entity.type
_entity.pdbx_description
1 polymer ?
#
loop_
_entity_poly.entity_id
_entity_poly.type
_entity_poly.pdbx_seq_one_letter_code
_entity_poly.pdbx_strand_id
1 'polypeptide(L)'
;MIDLWPRLEPLLARVERPARYLDHEWGSTRKEGVDFNYCMVYPDTYELGQPNQAVRILVNAVNATEHLAAERAFLPAVDLIDLMREEGIPMFSLESCAPLSGFDAIGITLPHELAATNVLEVLDLSGIPLRAVDRAQDDPIVLGGGPCVFNPEPYAPFFDAMLIGEGEESLPEALLCVREGRRAGATRQDILRSLAALPGCYVPSLYRVREEEEAQRAGSWVEPLEPGVPEHIEKRLFAGFSESSGWEPCIVPYTECVHDRLSVEVLRGCARGCRFCQAGMMYRPVRERSADNVVSSVLDGLADTGYDEVSLTSLSSTDHSQIADILIKLNHACDGKGVRISLPSQRLDSFGVDMAELVAGQKKGGLTFAPEAGTQRLRDVINKNVTEDDLFGAIDAAFKAGWRRCKLYFMIGLPTETDDDIKGIASLVQRAYDRAKAAVPPEHRGNVRVSASVALFVPKSQTPFQWDGQIPPEEALRRVNLLRNSVKYKAVDIHWHDPATSFVEAVMSRGGRQAADWVEAAWRRGARFDAWTELFLEDAWRSAASDVGIDPAEIAQAQWDTSRVMPWAHISTGVTTRYLALERKRAAAETTTPDCTFEKCTGCGACQALDCDNMLAGVRS
;
A
#
# COMPACT_ATOMS: atom_id res chain seq x y z
N MET A 1 -12.59 3.76 -30.14
CA MET A 1 -11.53 2.76 -29.85
C MET A 1 -11.89 1.44 -30.52
N ILE A 2 -10.92 0.57 -30.78
CA ILE A 2 -11.15 -0.77 -31.37
C ILE A 2 -11.69 -1.68 -30.28
N ASP A 3 -12.74 -2.45 -30.57
CA ASP A 3 -13.26 -3.47 -29.67
C ASP A 3 -12.48 -4.79 -29.89
N LEU A 4 -11.81 -5.29 -28.86
CA LEU A 4 -11.03 -6.54 -28.90
C LEU A 4 -11.86 -7.78 -28.52
N TRP A 5 -13.10 -7.61 -28.03
CA TRP A 5 -13.92 -8.71 -27.55
C TRP A 5 -14.06 -9.88 -28.55
N PRO A 6 -14.31 -9.66 -29.84
CA PRO A 6 -14.43 -10.77 -30.80
C PRO A 6 -13.17 -11.64 -30.93
N ARG A 7 -11.99 -11.11 -30.57
CA ARG A 7 -10.72 -11.85 -30.55
C ARG A 7 -10.44 -12.48 -29.20
N LEU A 8 -10.87 -11.82 -28.11
CA LEU A 8 -10.65 -12.25 -26.74
C LEU A 8 -11.60 -13.38 -26.32
N GLU A 9 -12.90 -13.27 -26.63
CA GLU A 9 -13.94 -14.19 -26.19
C GLU A 9 -13.58 -15.68 -26.46
N PRO A 10 -13.06 -16.06 -27.64
CA PRO A 10 -12.68 -17.45 -27.90
C PRO A 10 -11.58 -18.00 -26.99
N LEU A 11 -10.72 -17.12 -26.44
CA LEU A 11 -9.63 -17.51 -25.53
C LEU A 11 -10.13 -17.81 -24.13
N LEU A 12 -11.25 -17.22 -23.72
CA LEU A 12 -11.79 -17.39 -22.37
C LEU A 12 -12.19 -18.83 -22.04
N ALA A 13 -12.45 -19.66 -23.05
CA ALA A 13 -12.68 -21.09 -22.86
C ALA A 13 -11.39 -21.87 -22.50
N ARG A 14 -10.21 -21.26 -22.63
CA ARG A 14 -8.89 -21.85 -22.42
C ARG A 14 -8.23 -21.40 -21.12
N VAL A 15 -8.83 -20.46 -20.39
CA VAL A 15 -8.30 -19.92 -19.13
C VAL A 15 -9.00 -20.51 -17.91
N GLU A 16 -8.32 -20.49 -16.77
CA GLU A 16 -8.83 -21.06 -15.53
C GLU A 16 -10.05 -20.30 -14.99
N ARG A 17 -10.06 -18.97 -15.07
CA ARG A 17 -11.12 -18.11 -14.51
C ARG A 17 -11.57 -17.04 -15.50
N PRO A 18 -12.44 -17.36 -16.47
CA PRO A 18 -12.87 -16.42 -17.49
C PRO A 18 -13.66 -15.21 -16.94
N ALA A 19 -14.31 -15.36 -15.78
CA ALA A 19 -15.10 -14.29 -15.18
C ALA A 19 -14.28 -13.04 -14.77
N ARG A 20 -12.95 -13.15 -14.69
CA ARG A 20 -12.03 -12.01 -14.49
C ARG A 20 -12.07 -10.96 -15.60
N TYR A 21 -12.51 -11.36 -16.79
CA TYR A 21 -12.35 -10.60 -18.05
C TYR A 21 -13.68 -10.19 -18.66
N LEU A 22 -14.77 -10.30 -17.88
CA LEU A 22 -16.12 -9.94 -18.33
C LEU A 22 -16.49 -8.54 -17.84
N ASP A 23 -17.05 -7.72 -18.75
CA ASP A 23 -17.71 -6.46 -18.41
C ASP A 23 -19.17 -6.72 -17.92
N HIS A 24 -19.89 -5.64 -17.66
CA HIS A 24 -21.28 -5.59 -17.21
C HIS A 24 -21.47 -6.03 -15.75
N GLU A 25 -20.45 -5.90 -14.92
CA GLU A 25 -20.58 -6.03 -13.47
C GLU A 25 -21.59 -5.01 -12.93
N TRP A 26 -22.31 -5.39 -11.89
CA TRP A 26 -23.22 -4.45 -11.24
C TRP A 26 -22.45 -3.21 -10.75
N GLY A 27 -22.96 -2.02 -11.11
CA GLY A 27 -22.31 -0.75 -10.78
C GLY A 27 -21.19 -0.33 -11.75
N SER A 28 -20.80 -1.17 -12.72
CA SER A 28 -19.90 -0.75 -13.79
C SER A 28 -20.57 0.33 -14.65
N THR A 29 -19.82 1.39 -14.94
CA THR A 29 -20.31 2.51 -15.73
C THR A 29 -19.38 2.78 -16.89
N ARG A 30 -19.97 2.98 -18.07
CA ARG A 30 -19.29 3.47 -19.26
C ARG A 30 -19.83 4.85 -19.60
N LYS A 31 -18.99 5.88 -19.44
CA LYS A 31 -19.36 7.25 -19.75
C LYS A 31 -19.16 7.52 -21.24
N GLU A 32 -20.21 7.96 -21.90
CA GLU A 32 -20.20 8.28 -23.34
C GLU A 32 -20.17 9.80 -23.56
N GLY A 33 -19.82 10.21 -24.79
CA GLY A 33 -19.87 11.60 -25.21
C GLY A 33 -18.75 12.49 -24.65
N VAL A 34 -17.66 11.88 -24.18
CA VAL A 34 -16.46 12.58 -23.70
C VAL A 34 -15.38 12.61 -24.77
N ASP A 35 -14.47 13.57 -24.64
CA ASP A 35 -13.37 13.76 -25.58
C ASP A 35 -11.99 13.41 -24.98
N PHE A 36 -11.97 12.79 -23.79
CA PHE A 36 -10.74 12.29 -23.17
C PHE A 36 -11.00 10.99 -22.38
N ASN A 37 -10.28 9.94 -22.75
CA ASN A 37 -10.42 8.61 -22.17
C ASN A 37 -9.17 8.22 -21.37
N TYR A 38 -9.39 7.78 -20.17
CA TYR A 38 -8.37 7.34 -19.22
C TYR A 38 -8.60 5.88 -18.84
N CYS A 39 -7.52 5.10 -18.69
CA CYS A 39 -7.60 3.76 -18.14
C CYS A 39 -6.81 3.65 -16.85
N MET A 40 -7.50 3.27 -15.76
CA MET A 40 -6.90 2.98 -14.46
C MET A 40 -6.43 1.54 -14.43
N VAL A 41 -5.14 1.32 -14.30
CA VAL A 41 -4.51 0.00 -14.34
C VAL A 41 -4.04 -0.40 -12.95
N TYR A 42 -4.48 -1.57 -12.48
CA TYR A 42 -3.90 -2.23 -11.33
C TYR A 42 -2.95 -3.35 -11.84
N PRO A 43 -1.63 -3.30 -11.52
CA PRO A 43 -0.65 -4.19 -12.10
C PRO A 43 -0.58 -5.55 -11.37
N ASP A 44 -1.73 -6.15 -11.13
CA ASP A 44 -1.90 -7.50 -10.62
C ASP A 44 -3.27 -8.02 -11.05
N THR A 45 -3.59 -9.27 -10.68
CA THR A 45 -4.83 -9.92 -11.10
C THR A 45 -6.08 -9.20 -10.61
N TYR A 46 -7.18 -9.46 -11.31
CA TYR A 46 -8.50 -8.91 -11.01
C TYR A 46 -8.91 -9.06 -9.53
N GLU A 47 -8.67 -10.22 -8.92
CA GLU A 47 -9.07 -10.50 -7.53
C GLU A 47 -8.37 -9.63 -6.49
N LEU A 48 -7.19 -9.11 -6.81
CA LEU A 48 -6.45 -8.15 -5.98
C LEU A 48 -6.80 -6.70 -6.30
N GLY A 49 -6.97 -6.40 -7.59
CA GLY A 49 -7.19 -5.04 -8.06
C GLY A 49 -8.62 -4.55 -7.87
N GLN A 50 -9.63 -5.40 -8.11
CA GLN A 50 -11.04 -5.03 -8.04
C GLN A 50 -11.48 -4.52 -6.65
N PRO A 51 -11.11 -5.17 -5.53
CA PRO A 51 -11.48 -4.69 -4.21
C PRO A 51 -10.62 -3.52 -3.70
N ASN A 52 -9.64 -3.06 -4.49
CA ASN A 52 -8.75 -1.97 -4.08
C ASN A 52 -9.50 -0.64 -4.05
N GLN A 53 -9.57 -0.01 -2.87
CA GLN A 53 -10.32 1.24 -2.67
C GLN A 53 -9.80 2.39 -3.53
N ALA A 54 -8.48 2.48 -3.76
CA ALA A 54 -7.91 3.57 -4.57
C ALA A 54 -8.38 3.48 -6.02
N VAL A 55 -8.46 2.27 -6.62
CA VAL A 55 -9.01 2.08 -7.97
C VAL A 55 -10.43 2.60 -8.04
N ARG A 56 -11.28 2.21 -7.08
CA ARG A 56 -12.69 2.65 -7.02
C ARG A 56 -12.81 4.17 -6.87
N ILE A 57 -12.13 4.74 -5.88
CA ILE A 57 -12.19 6.18 -5.58
C ILE A 57 -11.73 7.00 -6.79
N LEU A 58 -10.61 6.63 -7.40
CA LEU A 58 -10.01 7.40 -8.49
C LEU A 58 -10.81 7.27 -9.79
N VAL A 59 -11.32 6.08 -10.12
CA VAL A 59 -12.23 5.91 -11.28
C VAL A 59 -13.48 6.74 -11.11
N ASN A 60 -14.09 6.75 -9.92
CA ASN A 60 -15.27 7.57 -9.64
C ASN A 60 -14.96 9.08 -9.69
N ALA A 61 -13.81 9.52 -9.16
CA ALA A 61 -13.39 10.92 -9.23
C ALA A 61 -13.21 11.41 -10.68
N VAL A 62 -12.59 10.59 -11.52
CA VAL A 62 -12.43 10.89 -12.95
C VAL A 62 -13.80 10.89 -13.65
N ASN A 63 -14.65 9.89 -13.40
CA ASN A 63 -15.97 9.81 -14.02
C ASN A 63 -16.93 10.91 -13.55
N ALA A 64 -16.74 11.47 -12.35
CA ALA A 64 -17.48 12.64 -11.88
C ALA A 64 -17.03 13.95 -12.56
N THR A 65 -15.84 13.96 -13.17
CA THR A 65 -15.28 15.15 -13.82
C THR A 65 -15.82 15.29 -15.24
N GLU A 66 -16.22 16.51 -15.61
CA GLU A 66 -16.70 16.81 -16.95
C GLU A 66 -15.61 16.54 -17.99
N HIS A 67 -15.98 16.07 -19.17
CA HIS A 67 -15.11 15.73 -20.30
C HIS A 67 -14.20 14.49 -20.13
N LEU A 68 -14.11 13.89 -18.94
CA LEU A 68 -13.27 12.72 -18.67
C LEU A 68 -14.12 11.46 -18.55
N ALA A 69 -13.62 10.34 -19.07
CA ALA A 69 -14.10 8.99 -18.78
C ALA A 69 -12.96 8.12 -18.28
N ALA A 70 -13.23 7.30 -17.28
CA ALA A 70 -12.31 6.31 -16.74
C ALA A 70 -12.85 4.90 -16.94
N GLU A 71 -11.99 4.01 -17.38
CA GLU A 71 -12.18 2.56 -17.44
C GLU A 71 -11.11 1.87 -16.58
N ARG A 72 -11.31 0.58 -16.26
CA ARG A 72 -10.40 -0.21 -15.45
C ARG A 72 -9.66 -1.24 -16.30
N ALA A 73 -8.43 -1.54 -15.91
CA ALA A 73 -7.71 -2.69 -16.42
C ALA A 73 -6.95 -3.38 -15.28
N PHE A 74 -6.83 -4.69 -15.37
CA PHE A 74 -6.09 -5.52 -14.44
C PHE A 74 -5.09 -6.35 -15.23
N LEU A 75 -3.89 -6.59 -14.69
CA LEU A 75 -2.94 -7.46 -15.36
C LEU A 75 -3.55 -8.87 -15.44
N PRO A 76 -3.71 -9.46 -16.64
CA PRO A 76 -4.25 -10.78 -16.76
C PRO A 76 -3.39 -11.84 -16.04
N ALA A 77 -4.00 -12.94 -15.63
CA ALA A 77 -3.24 -14.06 -15.11
C ALA A 77 -2.36 -14.70 -16.20
N VAL A 78 -1.33 -15.44 -15.78
CA VAL A 78 -0.28 -15.99 -16.66
C VAL A 78 -0.88 -16.79 -17.84
N ASP A 79 -1.94 -17.56 -17.59
CA ASP A 79 -2.62 -18.37 -18.61
C ASP A 79 -3.19 -17.52 -19.75
N LEU A 80 -3.82 -16.37 -19.45
CA LEU A 80 -4.32 -15.46 -20.49
C LEU A 80 -3.18 -14.65 -21.12
N ILE A 81 -2.17 -14.23 -20.35
CA ILE A 81 -0.99 -13.53 -20.90
C ILE A 81 -0.35 -14.35 -22.02
N ASP A 82 -0.13 -15.64 -21.78
CA ASP A 82 0.52 -16.51 -22.74
C ASP A 82 -0.33 -16.64 -24.03
N LEU A 83 -1.66 -16.80 -23.88
CA LEU A 83 -2.58 -16.82 -25.03
C LEU A 83 -2.63 -15.49 -25.79
N MET A 84 -2.63 -14.37 -25.09
CA MET A 84 -2.63 -13.04 -25.72
C MET A 84 -1.35 -12.82 -26.53
N ARG A 85 -0.20 -13.28 -26.03
CA ARG A 85 1.07 -13.22 -26.76
C ARG A 85 1.06 -14.11 -27.99
N GLU A 86 0.52 -15.34 -27.92
CA GLU A 86 0.37 -16.25 -29.03
C GLU A 86 -0.50 -15.65 -30.15
N GLU A 87 -1.60 -15.00 -29.79
CA GLU A 87 -2.60 -14.48 -30.74
C GLU A 87 -2.36 -12.99 -31.10
N GLY A 88 -1.35 -12.36 -30.52
CA GLY A 88 -1.05 -10.93 -30.75
C GLY A 88 -2.20 -10.01 -30.32
N ILE A 89 -2.87 -10.32 -29.19
CA ILE A 89 -3.93 -9.48 -28.60
C ILE A 89 -3.26 -8.59 -27.55
N PRO A 90 -3.37 -7.24 -27.65
CA PRO A 90 -2.82 -6.34 -26.64
C PRO A 90 -3.65 -6.34 -25.36
N MET A 91 -3.08 -5.82 -24.25
CA MET A 91 -3.80 -5.59 -23.01
C MET A 91 -4.98 -4.62 -23.22
N PHE A 92 -6.07 -4.87 -22.51
CA PHE A 92 -7.37 -4.23 -22.75
C PHE A 92 -7.99 -3.71 -21.45
N SER A 93 -8.87 -2.71 -21.60
CA SER A 93 -9.75 -2.25 -20.54
C SER A 93 -10.93 -3.20 -20.34
N LEU A 94 -11.45 -3.27 -19.12
CA LEU A 94 -12.56 -4.19 -18.81
C LEU A 94 -13.88 -3.71 -19.42
N GLU A 95 -14.22 -2.42 -19.32
CA GLU A 95 -15.52 -1.87 -19.71
C GLU A 95 -15.75 -1.83 -21.23
N SER A 96 -14.77 -1.44 -22.01
CA SER A 96 -14.91 -1.33 -23.47
C SER A 96 -14.17 -2.39 -24.27
N CYS A 97 -13.40 -3.23 -23.57
CA CYS A 97 -12.48 -4.19 -24.18
C CYS A 97 -11.58 -3.54 -25.26
N ALA A 98 -11.16 -2.30 -25.00
CA ALA A 98 -10.32 -1.52 -25.89
C ALA A 98 -8.83 -1.68 -25.53
N PRO A 99 -7.91 -1.64 -26.52
CA PRO A 99 -6.48 -1.70 -26.24
C PRO A 99 -6.02 -0.48 -25.45
N LEU A 100 -5.16 -0.67 -24.44
CA LEU A 100 -4.69 0.43 -23.59
C LEU A 100 -3.93 1.50 -24.37
N SER A 101 -3.25 1.14 -25.45
CA SER A 101 -2.60 2.11 -26.35
C SER A 101 -3.58 3.05 -27.08
N GLY A 102 -4.88 2.76 -27.04
CA GLY A 102 -5.92 3.60 -27.62
C GLY A 102 -6.48 4.68 -26.69
N PHE A 103 -6.05 4.71 -25.44
CA PHE A 103 -6.45 5.72 -24.45
C PHE A 103 -5.58 6.98 -24.54
N ASP A 104 -6.10 8.12 -24.09
CA ASP A 104 -5.35 9.38 -24.03
C ASP A 104 -4.30 9.35 -22.91
N ALA A 105 -4.63 8.73 -21.80
CA ALA A 105 -3.72 8.48 -20.69
C ALA A 105 -4.04 7.15 -20.02
N ILE A 106 -3.03 6.52 -19.44
CA ILE A 106 -3.18 5.39 -18.53
C ILE A 106 -2.55 5.72 -17.18
N GLY A 107 -3.16 5.28 -16.10
CA GLY A 107 -2.59 5.41 -14.76
C GLY A 107 -2.31 4.04 -14.18
N ILE A 108 -1.07 3.75 -13.83
CA ILE A 108 -0.67 2.48 -13.24
C ILE A 108 -0.42 2.69 -11.75
N THR A 109 -1.12 1.94 -10.90
CA THR A 109 -0.86 1.97 -9.47
C THR A 109 0.47 1.32 -9.14
N LEU A 110 1.15 1.83 -8.12
CA LEU A 110 2.37 1.26 -7.53
C LEU A 110 2.08 0.86 -6.07
N PRO A 111 1.35 -0.27 -5.85
CA PRO A 111 0.84 -0.63 -4.52
C PRO A 111 1.94 -1.12 -3.57
N HIS A 112 2.96 -1.75 -4.10
CA HIS A 112 4.13 -2.25 -3.37
C HIS A 112 5.29 -2.47 -4.35
N GLU A 113 6.50 -2.61 -3.82
CA GLU A 113 7.74 -2.66 -4.59
C GLU A 113 7.84 -3.87 -5.54
N LEU A 114 7.29 -5.01 -5.14
CA LEU A 114 7.30 -6.23 -5.95
C LEU A 114 6.35 -6.18 -7.17
N ALA A 115 5.59 -5.10 -7.35
CA ALA A 115 4.79 -4.88 -8.55
C ALA A 115 5.60 -4.27 -9.73
N ALA A 116 6.88 -4.00 -9.54
CA ALA A 116 7.71 -3.29 -10.53
C ALA A 116 7.79 -4.02 -11.89
N THR A 117 8.01 -5.33 -11.90
CA THR A 117 8.04 -6.15 -13.13
C THR A 117 6.67 -6.23 -13.79
N ASN A 118 5.59 -6.24 -13.01
CA ASN A 118 4.22 -6.22 -13.53
C ASN A 118 3.90 -4.91 -14.26
N VAL A 119 4.48 -3.78 -13.85
CA VAL A 119 4.36 -2.51 -14.59
C VAL A 119 4.92 -2.65 -16.00
N LEU A 120 6.10 -3.30 -16.12
CA LEU A 120 6.70 -3.55 -17.44
C LEU A 120 5.88 -4.52 -18.28
N GLU A 121 5.31 -5.57 -17.64
CA GLU A 121 4.41 -6.50 -18.31
C GLU A 121 3.15 -5.81 -18.85
N VAL A 122 2.56 -4.88 -18.07
CA VAL A 122 1.43 -4.04 -18.52
C VAL A 122 1.81 -3.22 -19.77
N LEU A 123 2.95 -2.53 -19.74
CA LEU A 123 3.40 -1.68 -20.85
C LEU A 123 3.69 -2.51 -22.11
N ASP A 124 4.42 -3.60 -21.97
CA ASP A 124 4.78 -4.49 -23.09
C ASP A 124 3.55 -5.13 -23.73
N LEU A 125 2.66 -5.72 -22.92
CA LEU A 125 1.41 -6.30 -23.43
C LEU A 125 0.51 -5.26 -24.09
N SER A 126 0.59 -4.00 -23.68
CA SER A 126 -0.19 -2.91 -24.28
C SER A 126 0.42 -2.39 -25.58
N GLY A 127 1.63 -2.81 -25.93
CA GLY A 127 2.40 -2.26 -27.06
C GLY A 127 2.84 -0.81 -26.84
N ILE A 128 2.94 -0.37 -25.56
CA ILE A 128 3.41 0.95 -25.16
C ILE A 128 4.92 0.84 -24.85
N PRO A 129 5.78 1.73 -25.39
CA PRO A 129 7.21 1.68 -25.09
C PRO A 129 7.46 1.69 -23.59
N LEU A 130 8.34 0.78 -23.11
CA LEU A 130 8.63 0.64 -21.69
C LEU A 130 9.14 1.94 -21.07
N ARG A 131 10.13 2.56 -21.73
CA ARG A 131 10.73 3.80 -21.25
C ARG A 131 10.01 5.01 -21.79
N ALA A 132 9.74 5.98 -20.93
CA ALA A 132 9.06 7.21 -21.28
C ALA A 132 9.76 8.01 -22.41
N VAL A 133 11.10 7.92 -22.47
CA VAL A 133 11.90 8.61 -23.49
C VAL A 133 11.66 8.09 -24.92
N ASP A 134 11.20 6.84 -25.06
CA ASP A 134 10.96 6.19 -26.33
C ASP A 134 9.52 6.40 -26.86
N ARG A 135 8.65 7.07 -26.08
CA ARG A 135 7.25 7.30 -26.43
C ARG A 135 7.07 8.43 -27.44
N ALA A 136 6.27 8.17 -28.44
CA ALA A 136 5.91 9.13 -29.48
C ALA A 136 4.82 10.13 -29.00
N GLN A 137 4.52 11.12 -29.84
CA GLN A 137 3.50 12.15 -29.59
C GLN A 137 2.11 11.56 -29.29
N ASP A 138 1.73 10.52 -30.03
CA ASP A 138 0.39 9.92 -29.98
C ASP A 138 0.26 8.80 -28.96
N ASP A 139 1.38 8.35 -28.35
CA ASP A 139 1.31 7.37 -27.25
C ASP A 139 0.57 7.94 -26.04
N PRO A 140 -0.12 7.09 -25.26
CA PRO A 140 -0.76 7.55 -24.03
C PRO A 140 0.25 8.20 -23.07
N ILE A 141 -0.21 9.17 -22.30
CA ILE A 141 0.55 9.64 -21.13
C ILE A 141 0.44 8.58 -20.03
N VAL A 142 1.57 8.08 -19.56
CA VAL A 142 1.64 7.06 -18.50
C VAL A 142 1.86 7.72 -17.16
N LEU A 143 0.83 7.70 -16.31
CA LEU A 143 0.85 8.26 -14.97
C LEU A 143 1.11 7.18 -13.92
N GLY A 144 1.89 7.50 -12.88
CA GLY A 144 2.14 6.64 -11.73
C GLY A 144 1.53 7.22 -10.45
N GLY A 145 1.07 6.36 -9.54
CA GLY A 145 0.57 6.76 -8.23
C GLY A 145 0.61 5.61 -7.23
N GLY A 146 0.39 5.89 -5.96
CA GLY A 146 0.39 4.89 -4.90
C GLY A 146 1.57 4.99 -3.93
N PRO A 147 1.72 4.06 -2.98
CA PRO A 147 2.73 4.16 -1.91
C PRO A 147 4.18 4.24 -2.40
N CYS A 148 4.53 3.57 -3.50
CA CYS A 148 5.91 3.51 -3.95
C CYS A 148 6.41 4.81 -4.61
N VAL A 149 5.52 5.75 -4.97
CA VAL A 149 5.96 7.05 -5.52
C VAL A 149 6.66 7.95 -4.50
N PHE A 150 6.69 7.57 -3.23
CA PHE A 150 7.49 8.25 -2.21
C PHE A 150 8.99 7.90 -2.25
N ASN A 151 9.36 6.87 -3.01
CA ASN A 151 10.66 6.72 -3.67
C ASN A 151 10.43 6.45 -5.15
N PRO A 152 10.27 7.47 -6.00
CA PRO A 152 9.87 7.28 -7.39
C PRO A 152 11.01 6.76 -8.27
N GLU A 153 12.27 6.91 -7.86
CA GLU A 153 13.44 6.75 -8.71
C GLU A 153 13.58 5.34 -9.34
N PRO A 154 13.31 4.22 -8.63
CA PRO A 154 13.35 2.89 -9.26
C PRO A 154 12.34 2.68 -10.40
N TYR A 155 11.32 3.53 -10.48
CA TYR A 155 10.25 3.46 -11.49
C TYR A 155 10.31 4.62 -12.50
N ALA A 156 11.05 5.67 -12.19
CA ALA A 156 11.09 6.94 -12.90
C ALA A 156 11.22 6.81 -14.44
N PRO A 157 12.09 5.92 -14.99
CA PRO A 157 12.23 5.79 -16.44
C PRO A 157 11.00 5.25 -17.16
N PHE A 158 10.06 4.60 -16.44
CA PHE A 158 8.88 3.95 -17.02
C PHE A 158 7.63 4.84 -17.04
N PHE A 159 7.66 5.97 -16.35
CA PHE A 159 6.52 6.89 -16.22
C PHE A 159 6.80 8.25 -16.83
N ASP A 160 5.77 8.84 -17.46
CA ASP A 160 5.82 10.22 -17.94
C ASP A 160 5.69 11.21 -16.78
N ALA A 161 4.80 10.91 -15.84
CA ALA A 161 4.62 11.67 -14.62
C ALA A 161 4.14 10.78 -13.47
N MET A 162 4.43 11.20 -12.23
CA MET A 162 3.97 10.52 -11.01
C MET A 162 3.26 11.51 -10.09
N LEU A 163 2.09 11.12 -9.60
CA LEU A 163 1.29 11.92 -8.69
C LEU A 163 1.63 11.54 -7.25
N ILE A 164 2.19 12.47 -6.51
CA ILE A 164 2.66 12.28 -5.14
C ILE A 164 1.57 12.69 -4.16
N GLY A 165 1.03 11.72 -3.42
CA GLY A 165 0.00 11.94 -2.42
C GLY A 165 -1.37 11.40 -2.81
N GLU A 166 -2.42 12.14 -2.45
CA GLU A 166 -3.82 11.74 -2.61
C GLU A 166 -4.34 12.16 -3.98
N GLY A 167 -5.03 11.24 -4.66
CA GLY A 167 -5.35 11.35 -6.07
C GLY A 167 -6.73 11.90 -6.40
N GLU A 168 -7.60 12.12 -5.41
CA GLU A 168 -9.01 12.49 -5.63
C GLU A 168 -9.17 13.77 -6.46
N GLU A 169 -8.30 14.74 -6.26
CA GLU A 169 -8.25 16.00 -7.00
C GLU A 169 -7.10 16.02 -8.00
N SER A 170 -5.92 15.54 -7.61
CA SER A 170 -4.71 15.65 -8.42
C SER A 170 -4.77 14.84 -9.71
N LEU A 171 -5.45 13.68 -9.73
CA LEU A 171 -5.60 12.88 -10.94
C LEU A 171 -6.52 13.56 -11.97
N PRO A 172 -7.75 14.00 -11.63
CA PRO A 172 -8.57 14.77 -12.56
C PRO A 172 -7.87 16.04 -13.08
N GLU A 173 -7.16 16.79 -12.23
CA GLU A 173 -6.38 17.97 -12.64
C GLU A 173 -5.30 17.62 -13.67
N ALA A 174 -4.54 16.55 -13.44
CA ALA A 174 -3.52 16.10 -14.37
C ALA A 174 -4.11 15.66 -15.72
N LEU A 175 -5.24 14.93 -15.70
CA LEU A 175 -5.91 14.48 -16.93
C LEU A 175 -6.48 15.67 -17.74
N LEU A 176 -7.06 16.66 -17.06
CA LEU A 176 -7.54 17.90 -17.71
C LEU A 176 -6.36 18.68 -18.33
N CYS A 177 -5.22 18.75 -17.64
CA CYS A 177 -4.00 19.37 -18.17
C CYS A 177 -3.54 18.69 -19.48
N VAL A 178 -3.49 17.35 -19.50
CA VAL A 178 -3.15 16.58 -20.71
C VAL A 178 -4.16 16.84 -21.83
N ARG A 179 -5.46 16.79 -21.51
CA ARG A 179 -6.54 17.06 -22.47
C ARG A 179 -6.42 18.43 -23.10
N GLU A 180 -6.22 19.46 -22.30
CA GLU A 180 -6.09 20.84 -22.80
C GLU A 180 -4.86 21.01 -23.69
N GLY A 181 -3.72 20.43 -23.29
CA GLY A 181 -2.51 20.40 -24.09
C GLY A 181 -2.72 19.73 -25.46
N ARG A 182 -3.35 18.55 -25.49
CA ARG A 182 -3.67 17.84 -26.75
C ARG A 182 -4.60 18.67 -27.64
N ARG A 183 -5.64 19.28 -27.09
CA ARG A 183 -6.57 20.15 -27.82
C ARG A 183 -5.91 21.40 -28.38
N ALA A 184 -4.92 21.93 -27.69
CA ALA A 184 -4.12 23.07 -28.15
C ALA A 184 -3.07 22.67 -29.21
N GLY A 185 -2.89 21.37 -29.49
CA GLY A 185 -1.84 20.88 -30.38
C GLY A 185 -0.43 20.99 -29.79
N ALA A 186 -0.32 21.02 -28.46
CA ALA A 186 0.96 21.08 -27.76
C ALA A 186 1.79 19.81 -28.01
N THR A 187 3.11 19.94 -28.02
CA THR A 187 3.99 18.78 -28.07
C THR A 187 3.91 17.97 -26.77
N ARG A 188 4.25 16.66 -26.83
CA ARG A 188 4.35 15.83 -25.63
C ARG A 188 5.21 16.50 -24.56
N GLN A 189 6.34 17.09 -24.95
CA GLN A 189 7.23 17.77 -24.02
C GLN A 189 6.59 19.00 -23.35
N ASP A 190 5.76 19.76 -24.09
CA ASP A 190 5.07 20.92 -23.50
C ASP A 190 3.96 20.48 -22.54
N ILE A 191 3.28 19.37 -22.84
CA ILE A 191 2.32 18.75 -21.91
C ILE A 191 3.03 18.29 -20.62
N LEU A 192 4.19 17.65 -20.73
CA LEU A 192 4.99 17.23 -19.57
C LEU A 192 5.46 18.42 -18.71
N ARG A 193 5.86 19.53 -19.34
CA ARG A 193 6.18 20.76 -18.60
C ARG A 193 4.96 21.33 -17.87
N SER A 194 3.79 21.29 -18.50
CA SER A 194 2.54 21.73 -17.88
C SER A 194 2.16 20.84 -16.70
N LEU A 195 2.36 19.53 -16.80
CA LEU A 195 2.17 18.59 -15.69
C LEU A 195 3.14 18.86 -14.53
N ALA A 196 4.41 19.16 -14.82
CA ALA A 196 5.40 19.47 -13.78
C ALA A 196 5.09 20.75 -12.99
N ALA A 197 4.27 21.64 -13.55
CA ALA A 197 3.80 22.84 -12.85
C ALA A 197 2.64 22.57 -11.87
N LEU A 198 1.99 21.40 -11.95
CA LEU A 198 0.93 21.02 -11.02
C LEU A 198 1.51 20.62 -9.67
N PRO A 199 0.92 21.06 -8.55
CA PRO A 199 1.35 20.64 -7.23
C PRO A 199 1.29 19.11 -7.06
N GLY A 200 2.35 18.53 -6.50
CA GLY A 200 2.43 17.08 -6.28
C GLY A 200 2.69 16.23 -7.53
N CYS A 201 3.03 16.84 -8.66
CA CYS A 201 3.33 16.12 -9.88
C CYS A 201 4.85 16.08 -10.13
N TYR A 202 5.42 14.87 -10.15
CA TYR A 202 6.81 14.62 -10.51
C TYR A 202 6.91 14.12 -11.94
N VAL A 203 7.68 14.81 -12.80
CA VAL A 203 7.91 14.47 -14.21
C VAL A 203 9.38 14.08 -14.37
N PRO A 204 9.74 12.79 -14.32
CA PRO A 204 11.13 12.33 -14.21
C PRO A 204 12.06 12.78 -15.34
N SER A 205 11.52 12.97 -16.55
CA SER A 205 12.30 13.41 -17.73
C SER A 205 12.82 14.85 -17.62
N LEU A 206 12.29 15.65 -16.69
CA LEU A 206 12.72 17.02 -16.44
C LEU A 206 13.80 17.13 -15.36
N TYR A 207 14.33 15.98 -14.90
CA TYR A 207 15.36 15.93 -13.87
C TYR A 207 16.52 15.04 -14.31
N ARG A 208 17.72 15.44 -13.90
CA ARG A 208 18.93 14.61 -14.04
C ARG A 208 19.34 14.04 -12.70
N VAL A 209 19.87 12.83 -12.72
CA VAL A 209 20.47 12.20 -11.54
C VAL A 209 21.85 12.81 -11.31
N ARG A 210 22.17 13.04 -10.04
CA ARG A 210 23.49 13.41 -9.54
C ARG A 210 24.00 12.36 -8.56
N GLU A 211 25.28 12.11 -8.58
CA GLU A 211 25.95 11.15 -7.72
C GLU A 211 27.07 11.80 -6.91
N GLU A 212 27.52 11.09 -5.87
CA GLU A 212 28.48 11.57 -4.87
C GLU A 212 29.79 12.13 -5.47
N GLU A 213 30.31 11.52 -6.53
CA GLU A 213 31.59 11.91 -7.15
C GLU A 213 31.54 13.31 -7.78
N GLU A 214 30.37 13.78 -8.18
CA GLU A 214 30.23 15.05 -8.90
C GLU A 214 30.15 16.28 -7.99
N ALA A 215 29.79 16.13 -6.70
CA ALA A 215 29.44 17.27 -5.86
C ALA A 215 30.03 17.26 -4.44
N GLN A 216 30.93 16.37 -4.10
CA GLN A 216 31.48 16.19 -2.72
C GLN A 216 30.40 16.00 -1.66
N ARG A 217 29.25 15.46 -2.04
CA ARG A 217 28.08 15.25 -1.19
C ARG A 217 27.67 13.77 -1.26
N ALA A 218 27.70 13.08 -0.11
CA ALA A 218 27.37 11.66 -0.06
C ALA A 218 25.93 11.39 -0.50
N GLY A 219 25.73 10.45 -1.40
CA GLY A 219 24.42 9.97 -1.84
C GLY A 219 24.12 10.15 -3.32
N SER A 220 22.85 9.98 -3.66
CA SER A 220 22.30 10.20 -5.00
C SER A 220 21.05 11.06 -4.88
N TRP A 221 20.85 12.00 -5.80
CA TRP A 221 19.68 12.89 -5.84
C TRP A 221 19.37 13.31 -7.26
N VAL A 222 18.27 14.01 -7.44
CA VAL A 222 17.92 14.59 -8.74
C VAL A 222 17.90 16.12 -8.68
N GLU A 223 18.22 16.74 -9.81
CA GLU A 223 18.20 18.19 -10.01
C GLU A 223 17.36 18.54 -11.24
N PRO A 224 16.54 19.63 -11.18
CA PRO A 224 15.82 20.12 -12.35
C PRO A 224 16.76 20.43 -13.52
N LEU A 225 16.32 20.09 -14.74
CA LEU A 225 17.06 20.38 -15.97
C LEU A 225 16.86 21.80 -16.49
N GLU A 226 15.72 22.43 -16.14
CA GLU A 226 15.35 23.73 -16.65
C GLU A 226 14.68 24.62 -15.57
N PRO A 227 14.78 25.95 -15.68
CA PRO A 227 14.12 26.87 -14.75
C PRO A 227 12.60 26.68 -14.76
N GLY A 228 11.98 26.77 -13.57
CA GLY A 228 10.53 26.61 -13.40
C GLY A 228 10.09 25.19 -13.03
N VAL A 229 10.96 24.20 -13.19
CA VAL A 229 10.72 22.84 -12.66
C VAL A 229 11.01 22.84 -11.15
N PRO A 230 10.10 22.34 -10.29
CA PRO A 230 10.28 22.38 -8.84
C PRO A 230 11.50 21.58 -8.36
N GLU A 231 12.30 22.11 -7.44
CA GLU A 231 13.38 21.35 -6.79
C GLU A 231 12.83 20.32 -5.79
N HIS A 232 11.67 20.61 -5.19
CA HIS A 232 10.98 19.76 -4.23
C HIS A 232 9.51 19.63 -4.61
N ILE A 233 9.02 18.39 -4.59
CA ILE A 233 7.63 18.05 -4.85
C ILE A 233 6.97 17.68 -3.52
N GLU A 234 6.07 18.54 -3.06
CA GLU A 234 5.28 18.25 -1.87
C GLU A 234 4.05 17.43 -2.23
N LYS A 235 3.76 16.41 -1.42
CA LYS A 235 2.59 15.57 -1.66
C LYS A 235 1.29 16.37 -1.65
N ARG A 236 0.36 15.99 -2.50
CA ARG A 236 -1.03 16.50 -2.44
C ARG A 236 -1.79 15.85 -1.28
N LEU A 237 -2.63 16.65 -0.67
CA LEU A 237 -3.55 16.24 0.37
C LEU A 237 -4.98 16.56 -0.08
N PHE A 238 -5.89 15.60 0.06
CA PHE A 238 -7.32 15.84 -0.16
C PHE A 238 -7.95 16.41 1.12
N ALA A 239 -8.07 17.73 1.18
CA ALA A 239 -8.59 18.42 2.37
C ALA A 239 -10.05 18.05 2.68
N GLY A 240 -10.86 17.73 1.66
CA GLY A 240 -12.26 17.37 1.78
C GLY A 240 -12.55 15.97 2.35
N PHE A 241 -11.55 15.21 2.80
CA PHE A 241 -11.74 13.83 3.25
C PHE A 241 -12.79 13.66 4.36
N SER A 242 -12.74 14.50 5.39
CA SER A 242 -13.66 14.40 6.54
C SER A 242 -15.11 14.73 6.18
N GLU A 243 -15.33 15.56 5.17
CA GLU A 243 -16.62 16.04 4.72
C GLU A 243 -17.20 15.22 3.56
N SER A 244 -16.32 14.59 2.77
CA SER A 244 -16.74 13.76 1.65
C SER A 244 -17.50 12.53 2.11
N SER A 245 -18.42 12.04 1.27
CA SER A 245 -19.05 10.74 1.50
C SER A 245 -17.96 9.66 1.59
N GLY A 246 -18.06 8.77 2.56
CA GLY A 246 -17.24 7.56 2.62
C GLY A 246 -17.75 6.49 1.67
N TRP A 247 -18.87 6.75 1.04
CA TRP A 247 -19.48 5.90 0.04
C TRP A 247 -19.14 6.39 -1.36
N GLU A 248 -18.48 5.54 -2.09
CA GLU A 248 -18.25 5.66 -3.52
C GLU A 248 -18.99 4.52 -4.22
N PRO A 249 -19.70 4.73 -5.35
CA PRO A 249 -20.35 3.66 -6.08
C PRO A 249 -19.45 2.44 -6.23
N CYS A 250 -19.94 1.29 -5.75
CA CYS A 250 -19.17 0.04 -5.78
C CYS A 250 -19.55 -0.79 -6.99
N ILE A 251 -18.53 -1.39 -7.59
CA ILE A 251 -18.73 -2.43 -8.59
C ILE A 251 -18.72 -3.77 -7.86
N VAL A 252 -19.78 -4.56 -8.04
CA VAL A 252 -19.91 -5.89 -7.46
C VAL A 252 -19.34 -6.92 -8.44
N PRO A 253 -18.26 -7.62 -8.06
CA PRO A 253 -17.55 -8.52 -8.97
C PRO A 253 -18.36 -9.78 -9.32
N TYR A 254 -18.11 -10.37 -10.49
CA TYR A 254 -18.68 -11.66 -10.90
C TYR A 254 -17.95 -12.86 -10.31
N THR A 255 -16.75 -12.66 -9.77
CA THR A 255 -15.95 -13.71 -9.16
C THR A 255 -15.50 -13.31 -7.76
N GLU A 256 -15.28 -14.27 -6.89
CA GLU A 256 -14.80 -14.05 -5.53
C GLU A 256 -13.46 -13.31 -5.55
N CYS A 257 -13.39 -12.20 -4.85
CA CYS A 257 -12.21 -11.37 -4.66
C CYS A 257 -11.60 -11.58 -3.27
N VAL A 258 -10.35 -11.14 -3.09
CA VAL A 258 -9.64 -11.28 -1.81
C VAL A 258 -10.38 -10.56 -0.67
N HIS A 259 -11.08 -9.46 -0.98
CA HIS A 259 -11.91 -8.69 -0.05
C HIS A 259 -13.33 -8.54 -0.60
N ASP A 260 -14.10 -9.64 -0.58
CA ASP A 260 -15.48 -9.70 -1.05
C ASP A 260 -16.45 -9.13 0.01
N ARG A 261 -16.43 -7.80 0.16
CA ARG A 261 -17.19 -7.05 1.17
C ARG A 261 -17.21 -5.56 0.88
N LEU A 262 -18.20 -4.87 1.47
CA LEU A 262 -18.23 -3.41 1.45
C LEU A 262 -17.12 -2.85 2.35
N SER A 263 -16.21 -2.08 1.78
CA SER A 263 -15.14 -1.40 2.51
C SER A 263 -15.41 0.10 2.56
N VAL A 264 -15.46 0.67 3.77
CA VAL A 264 -15.65 2.10 4.02
C VAL A 264 -14.46 2.64 4.81
N GLU A 265 -13.76 3.64 4.24
CA GLU A 265 -12.64 4.29 4.91
C GLU A 265 -13.16 5.28 5.95
N VAL A 266 -12.85 5.03 7.22
CA VAL A 266 -13.36 5.83 8.35
C VAL A 266 -12.37 6.88 8.85
N LEU A 267 -11.07 6.63 8.63
CA LEU A 267 -9.96 7.46 9.08
C LEU A 267 -8.79 7.33 8.12
N ARG A 268 -8.17 8.44 7.77
CA ARG A 268 -6.96 8.50 6.96
C ARG A 268 -5.81 9.12 7.75
N GLY A 269 -4.61 8.56 7.60
CA GLY A 269 -3.43 8.95 8.35
C GLY A 269 -3.25 8.20 9.68
N CYS A 270 -2.05 8.34 10.28
CA CYS A 270 -1.73 7.75 11.57
C CYS A 270 -0.65 8.59 12.27
N ALA A 271 -0.89 8.96 13.54
CA ALA A 271 0.03 9.76 14.34
C ALA A 271 0.85 8.95 15.36
N ARG A 272 0.66 7.61 15.42
CA ARG A 272 1.32 6.71 16.39
C ARG A 272 2.85 6.70 16.33
N GLY A 273 3.43 7.05 15.18
CA GLY A 273 4.86 7.27 15.07
C GLY A 273 5.73 6.02 15.11
N CYS A 274 5.21 4.84 14.74
CA CYS A 274 6.02 3.64 14.57
C CYS A 274 7.15 3.92 13.59
N ARG A 275 8.41 3.72 14.01
CA ARG A 275 9.62 4.18 13.30
C ARG A 275 9.94 3.43 12.02
N PHE A 276 9.38 2.24 11.85
CA PHE A 276 9.49 1.43 10.63
C PHE A 276 8.39 1.73 9.60
N CYS A 277 7.29 2.37 10.01
CA CYS A 277 6.06 2.43 9.25
C CYS A 277 6.05 3.62 8.28
N GLN A 278 6.17 3.34 6.97
CA GLN A 278 6.08 4.35 5.93
C GLN A 278 4.69 5.01 5.90
N ALA A 279 3.62 4.22 5.96
CA ALA A 279 2.24 4.72 5.97
C ALA A 279 1.97 5.72 7.12
N GLY A 280 2.53 5.45 8.31
CA GLY A 280 2.43 6.34 9.47
C GLY A 280 3.19 7.66 9.32
N MET A 281 4.05 7.81 8.31
CA MET A 281 4.76 9.05 7.99
C MET A 281 4.15 9.75 6.77
N MET A 282 3.87 9.02 5.71
CA MET A 282 3.43 9.61 4.45
C MET A 282 1.96 10.03 4.43
N TYR A 283 1.09 9.46 5.28
CA TYR A 283 -0.34 9.79 5.31
C TYR A 283 -0.74 10.79 6.42
N ARG A 284 0.23 11.41 7.12
CA ARG A 284 -0.06 12.52 8.04
C ARG A 284 -0.57 13.75 7.29
N PRO A 285 -1.44 14.55 7.94
CA PRO A 285 -2.07 14.44 9.26
C PRO A 285 -3.22 13.41 9.31
N VAL A 286 -3.72 13.13 10.53
CA VAL A 286 -4.89 12.27 10.77
C VAL A 286 -6.16 13.04 10.43
N ARG A 287 -7.08 12.42 9.69
CA ARG A 287 -8.39 12.96 9.33
C ARG A 287 -9.45 11.89 9.52
N GLU A 288 -10.49 12.20 10.27
CA GLU A 288 -11.60 11.30 10.60
C GLU A 288 -12.88 11.74 9.90
N ARG A 289 -13.71 10.78 9.51
CA ARG A 289 -15.10 11.02 9.13
C ARG A 289 -15.99 10.95 10.36
N SER A 290 -17.05 11.74 10.43
CA SER A 290 -17.99 11.67 11.55
C SER A 290 -18.72 10.32 11.61
N ALA A 291 -19.18 9.95 12.80
CA ALA A 291 -19.95 8.72 12.97
C ALA A 291 -21.20 8.68 12.07
N ASP A 292 -21.87 9.81 11.90
CA ASP A 292 -23.08 9.89 11.06
C ASP A 292 -22.73 9.71 9.57
N ASN A 293 -21.62 10.29 9.10
CA ASN A 293 -21.13 10.10 7.73
C ASN A 293 -20.79 8.62 7.48
N VAL A 294 -20.04 7.99 8.40
CA VAL A 294 -19.67 6.56 8.28
C VAL A 294 -20.92 5.66 8.24
N VAL A 295 -21.87 5.90 9.14
CA VAL A 295 -23.10 5.10 9.22
C VAL A 295 -23.95 5.25 7.95
N SER A 296 -24.14 6.48 7.46
CA SER A 296 -24.84 6.73 6.19
C SER A 296 -24.15 6.00 5.04
N SER A 297 -22.83 6.18 4.91
CA SER A 297 -22.02 5.54 3.84
C SER A 297 -22.13 4.01 3.84
N VAL A 298 -22.15 3.40 5.03
CA VAL A 298 -22.34 1.95 5.16
C VAL A 298 -23.75 1.54 4.72
N LEU A 299 -24.79 2.26 5.15
CA LEU A 299 -26.16 1.89 4.82
C LEU A 299 -26.46 2.08 3.34
N ASP A 300 -25.98 3.17 2.73
CA ASP A 300 -26.10 3.43 1.30
C ASP A 300 -25.38 2.35 0.49
N GLY A 301 -24.14 2.03 0.88
CA GLY A 301 -23.37 0.99 0.23
C GLY A 301 -23.97 -0.41 0.33
N LEU A 302 -24.54 -0.77 1.48
CA LEU A 302 -25.23 -2.05 1.65
C LEU A 302 -26.50 -2.12 0.79
N ALA A 303 -27.25 -1.01 0.69
CA ALA A 303 -28.46 -0.94 -0.12
C ALA A 303 -28.16 -1.10 -1.61
N ASP A 304 -27.03 -0.54 -2.06
CA ASP A 304 -26.62 -0.56 -3.47
C ASP A 304 -25.98 -1.89 -3.88
N THR A 305 -25.20 -2.51 -3.01
CA THR A 305 -24.38 -3.70 -3.35
C THR A 305 -24.97 -5.02 -2.89
N GLY A 306 -25.77 -5.01 -1.84
CA GLY A 306 -26.30 -6.24 -1.24
C GLY A 306 -25.26 -7.08 -0.48
N TYR A 307 -24.06 -6.56 -0.19
CA TYR A 307 -23.07 -7.27 0.63
C TYR A 307 -23.59 -7.61 2.03
N ASP A 308 -23.17 -8.73 2.58
CA ASP A 308 -23.49 -9.15 3.96
C ASP A 308 -22.31 -8.93 4.94
N GLU A 309 -21.21 -8.33 4.47
CA GLU A 309 -20.06 -7.94 5.30
C GLU A 309 -19.61 -6.51 5.00
N VAL A 310 -19.31 -5.78 6.07
CA VAL A 310 -18.78 -4.41 6.03
C VAL A 310 -17.42 -4.40 6.71
N SER A 311 -16.44 -3.75 6.11
CA SER A 311 -15.12 -3.49 6.68
C SER A 311 -14.92 -1.99 6.89
N LEU A 312 -14.71 -1.57 8.14
CA LEU A 312 -14.35 -0.19 8.48
C LEU A 312 -12.83 -0.05 8.39
N THR A 313 -12.36 0.48 7.26
CA THR A 313 -10.95 0.47 6.91
C THR A 313 -10.23 1.74 7.36
N SER A 314 -9.01 1.57 7.86
CA SER A 314 -8.03 2.64 8.14
C SER A 314 -6.67 2.03 8.48
N LEU A 315 -5.67 2.87 8.75
CA LEU A 315 -4.39 2.44 9.34
C LEU A 315 -4.50 2.05 10.83
N SER A 316 -5.52 2.54 11.53
CA SER A 316 -5.77 2.25 12.95
C SER A 316 -7.23 2.54 13.31
N SER A 317 -8.15 1.61 12.99
CA SER A 317 -9.60 1.86 13.11
C SER A 317 -10.05 2.05 14.57
N THR A 318 -9.39 1.40 15.53
CA THR A 318 -9.69 1.55 16.95
C THR A 318 -9.21 2.89 17.54
N ASP A 319 -8.40 3.65 16.80
CA ASP A 319 -7.98 5.01 17.21
C ASP A 319 -8.97 6.10 16.78
N HIS A 320 -10.00 5.76 16.02
CA HIS A 320 -11.02 6.73 15.63
C HIS A 320 -11.78 7.26 16.85
N SER A 321 -11.86 8.60 17.01
CA SER A 321 -12.41 9.23 18.20
C SER A 321 -13.88 8.90 18.50
N GLN A 322 -14.65 8.46 17.50
CA GLN A 322 -16.06 8.07 17.62
C GLN A 322 -16.29 6.58 17.31
N ILE A 323 -15.30 5.70 17.41
CA ILE A 323 -15.44 4.30 16.98
C ILE A 323 -16.54 3.55 17.71
N ALA A 324 -16.68 3.78 19.01
CA ALA A 324 -17.74 3.14 19.82
C ALA A 324 -19.15 3.58 19.34
N ASP A 325 -19.35 4.88 19.06
CA ASP A 325 -20.61 5.40 18.54
C ASP A 325 -20.95 4.82 17.16
N ILE A 326 -19.95 4.76 16.27
CA ILE A 326 -20.07 4.11 14.95
C ILE A 326 -20.57 2.68 15.10
N LEU A 327 -19.91 1.87 15.95
CA LEU A 327 -20.26 0.45 16.13
C LEU A 327 -21.65 0.28 16.76
N ILE A 328 -22.02 1.09 17.75
CA ILE A 328 -23.34 1.05 18.37
C ILE A 328 -24.43 1.36 17.33
N LYS A 329 -24.27 2.44 16.57
CA LYS A 329 -25.23 2.84 15.52
C LYS A 329 -25.34 1.78 14.42
N LEU A 330 -24.21 1.24 13.94
CA LEU A 330 -24.21 0.21 12.91
C LEU A 330 -24.83 -1.11 13.41
N ASN A 331 -24.50 -1.56 14.63
CA ASN A 331 -25.09 -2.75 15.21
C ASN A 331 -26.62 -2.62 15.31
N HIS A 332 -27.12 -1.45 15.73
CA HIS A 332 -28.56 -1.18 15.78
C HIS A 332 -29.19 -1.14 14.38
N ALA A 333 -28.54 -0.47 13.42
CA ALA A 333 -29.08 -0.32 12.06
C ALA A 333 -29.06 -1.63 11.25
N CYS A 334 -28.13 -2.54 11.55
CA CYS A 334 -27.97 -3.83 10.89
C CYS A 334 -28.57 -5.00 11.66
N ASP A 335 -29.20 -4.74 12.83
CA ASP A 335 -29.84 -5.80 13.63
C ASP A 335 -30.90 -6.56 12.82
N GLY A 336 -30.83 -7.88 12.89
CA GLY A 336 -31.73 -8.78 12.14
C GLY A 336 -31.50 -8.85 10.63
N LYS A 337 -30.57 -8.07 10.05
CA LYS A 337 -30.31 -8.04 8.60
C LYS A 337 -29.22 -9.03 8.15
N GLY A 338 -28.57 -9.74 9.07
CA GLY A 338 -27.50 -10.70 8.74
C GLY A 338 -26.17 -10.07 8.30
N VAL A 339 -26.04 -8.75 8.43
CA VAL A 339 -24.83 -8.01 8.06
C VAL A 339 -23.77 -8.13 9.16
N ARG A 340 -22.52 -8.38 8.77
CA ARG A 340 -21.35 -8.45 9.66
C ARG A 340 -20.50 -7.19 9.54
N ILE A 341 -20.04 -6.66 10.67
CA ILE A 341 -19.16 -5.49 10.72
C ILE A 341 -17.77 -5.94 11.14
N SER A 342 -16.74 -5.62 10.36
CA SER A 342 -15.35 -6.01 10.57
C SER A 342 -14.46 -4.79 10.82
N LEU A 343 -13.55 -4.90 11.77
CA LEU A 343 -12.49 -3.92 12.05
C LEU A 343 -11.14 -4.59 11.77
N PRO A 344 -10.57 -4.43 10.58
CA PRO A 344 -9.34 -5.14 10.21
C PRO A 344 -8.08 -4.61 10.93
N SER A 345 -8.04 -3.32 11.26
CA SER A 345 -6.87 -2.65 11.85
C SER A 345 -7.10 -2.32 13.31
N GLN A 346 -6.91 -3.33 14.18
CA GLN A 346 -7.10 -3.19 15.63
C GLN A 346 -5.76 -3.05 16.35
N ARG A 347 -5.71 -2.13 17.29
CA ARG A 347 -4.56 -2.00 18.18
C ARG A 347 -4.79 -2.73 19.51
N LEU A 348 -3.70 -3.19 20.11
CA LEU A 348 -3.72 -3.90 21.39
C LEU A 348 -4.19 -3.02 22.53
N ASP A 349 -3.70 -1.79 22.61
CA ASP A 349 -3.96 -0.82 23.67
C ASP A 349 -5.39 -0.24 23.66
N SER A 350 -6.12 -0.37 22.54
CA SER A 350 -7.50 0.10 22.39
C SER A 350 -8.53 -1.03 22.27
N PHE A 351 -8.11 -2.31 22.29
CA PHE A 351 -9.01 -3.46 22.24
C PHE A 351 -9.34 -3.99 23.63
N GLY A 352 -10.26 -3.32 24.34
CA GLY A 352 -10.77 -3.73 25.64
C GLY A 352 -12.01 -4.65 25.58
N VAL A 353 -12.57 -4.97 26.77
CA VAL A 353 -13.77 -5.81 26.91
C VAL A 353 -14.95 -5.19 26.17
N ASP A 354 -15.18 -3.88 26.33
CA ASP A 354 -16.29 -3.17 25.71
C ASP A 354 -16.21 -3.25 24.17
N MET A 355 -15.02 -3.07 23.61
CA MET A 355 -14.78 -3.19 22.16
C MET A 355 -15.00 -4.64 21.70
N ALA A 356 -14.51 -5.62 22.44
CA ALA A 356 -14.73 -7.02 22.14
C ALA A 356 -16.22 -7.40 22.16
N GLU A 357 -17.02 -6.84 23.06
CA GLU A 357 -18.47 -7.05 23.14
C GLU A 357 -19.21 -6.40 21.96
N LEU A 358 -18.84 -5.16 21.57
CA LEU A 358 -19.43 -4.46 20.44
C LEU A 358 -19.20 -5.20 19.09
N VAL A 359 -18.06 -5.90 18.96
CA VAL A 359 -17.72 -6.69 17.77
C VAL A 359 -18.15 -8.16 17.91
N ALA A 360 -18.49 -8.65 19.11
CA ALA A 360 -18.75 -10.07 19.41
C ALA A 360 -20.09 -10.62 18.87
N GLY A 361 -21.05 -9.77 18.54
CA GLY A 361 -22.38 -10.17 18.01
C GLY A 361 -22.36 -10.92 16.69
N GLN A 362 -21.19 -11.20 16.11
CA GLN A 362 -20.99 -11.64 14.74
C GLN A 362 -20.24 -12.98 14.65
N LYS A 363 -20.27 -13.62 13.47
CA LYS A 363 -19.47 -14.83 13.20
C LYS A 363 -17.98 -14.54 13.44
N LYS A 364 -17.39 -15.20 14.44
CA LYS A 364 -16.04 -14.93 14.89
C LYS A 364 -15.00 -15.55 13.96
N GLY A 365 -14.44 -14.72 13.09
CA GLY A 365 -13.24 -15.04 12.30
C GLY A 365 -11.98 -15.16 13.16
N GLY A 366 -10.81 -15.18 12.57
CA GLY A 366 -9.54 -15.04 13.28
C GLY A 366 -9.33 -13.57 13.70
N LEU A 367 -8.81 -13.37 14.90
CA LEU A 367 -8.38 -12.07 15.39
C LEU A 367 -6.90 -11.87 15.10
N THR A 368 -6.51 -10.65 14.72
CA THR A 368 -5.12 -10.35 14.39
C THR A 368 -4.63 -9.18 15.22
N PHE A 369 -3.48 -9.36 15.86
CA PHE A 369 -2.78 -8.32 16.60
C PHE A 369 -1.32 -8.22 16.16
N ALA A 370 -0.74 -7.03 16.28
CA ALA A 370 0.61 -6.72 15.83
C ALA A 370 1.47 -6.15 16.96
N PRO A 371 2.02 -7.00 17.87
CA PRO A 371 3.02 -6.55 18.84
C PRO A 371 4.33 -6.13 18.18
N GLU A 372 4.64 -6.62 16.99
CA GLU A 372 5.80 -6.36 16.13
C GLU A 372 7.13 -6.88 16.68
N ALA A 373 7.38 -6.82 17.99
CA ALA A 373 8.63 -7.25 18.61
C ALA A 373 8.40 -8.12 19.85
N GLY A 374 9.35 -9.01 20.14
CA GLY A 374 9.27 -9.98 21.22
C GLY A 374 9.49 -9.41 22.62
N THR A 375 10.20 -8.30 22.75
CA THR A 375 10.56 -7.67 24.03
C THR A 375 10.05 -6.24 24.13
N GLN A 376 9.83 -5.73 25.35
CA GLN A 376 9.43 -4.34 25.57
C GLN A 376 10.51 -3.39 25.05
N ARG A 377 11.79 -3.68 25.34
CA ARG A 377 12.92 -2.90 24.82
C ARG A 377 12.80 -2.65 23.32
N LEU A 378 12.61 -3.71 22.55
CA LEU A 378 12.56 -3.58 21.09
C LEU A 378 11.26 -2.92 20.61
N ARG A 379 10.13 -3.08 21.34
CA ARG A 379 8.89 -2.31 21.07
C ARG A 379 9.11 -0.81 21.29
N ASP A 380 9.90 -0.43 22.29
CA ASP A 380 10.26 0.97 22.56
C ASP A 380 11.22 1.52 21.48
N VAL A 381 12.20 0.72 21.02
CA VAL A 381 13.06 1.05 19.86
C VAL A 381 12.23 1.40 18.63
N ILE A 382 11.23 0.59 18.29
CA ILE A 382 10.38 0.82 17.10
C ILE A 382 9.22 1.78 17.35
N ASN A 383 9.09 2.33 18.56
CA ASN A 383 7.99 3.20 18.98
C ASN A 383 6.61 2.58 18.77
N LYS A 384 6.44 1.31 19.09
CA LYS A 384 5.14 0.64 18.94
C LYS A 384 4.12 1.09 19.97
N ASN A 385 4.57 1.57 21.13
CA ASN A 385 3.76 2.07 22.24
C ASN A 385 2.65 1.09 22.67
N VAL A 386 2.98 -0.20 22.79
CA VAL A 386 2.13 -1.25 23.35
C VAL A 386 2.93 -2.10 24.32
N THR A 387 2.28 -2.57 25.38
CA THR A 387 2.88 -3.39 26.41
C THR A 387 2.45 -4.86 26.31
N GLU A 388 3.08 -5.73 27.10
CA GLU A 388 2.62 -7.11 27.22
C GLU A 388 1.26 -7.20 27.92
N ASP A 389 0.98 -6.29 28.86
CA ASP A 389 -0.31 -6.24 29.56
C ASP A 389 -1.45 -5.87 28.59
N ASP A 390 -1.21 -4.95 27.64
CA ASP A 390 -2.16 -4.64 26.57
C ASP A 390 -2.46 -5.89 25.71
N LEU A 391 -1.41 -6.64 25.32
CA LEU A 391 -1.59 -7.88 24.56
C LEU A 391 -2.40 -8.91 25.34
N PHE A 392 -2.06 -9.15 26.59
CA PHE A 392 -2.74 -10.15 27.39
C PHE A 392 -4.17 -9.72 27.75
N GLY A 393 -4.40 -8.43 27.98
CA GLY A 393 -5.73 -7.85 28.17
C GLY A 393 -6.62 -8.07 26.94
N ALA A 394 -6.10 -7.75 25.76
CA ALA A 394 -6.80 -7.96 24.48
C ALA A 394 -7.12 -9.46 24.23
N ILE A 395 -6.17 -10.35 24.50
CA ILE A 395 -6.38 -11.80 24.38
C ILE A 395 -7.46 -12.28 25.36
N ASP A 396 -7.40 -11.88 26.62
CA ASP A 396 -8.40 -12.25 27.62
C ASP A 396 -9.80 -11.80 27.20
N ALA A 397 -9.94 -10.53 26.78
CA ALA A 397 -11.20 -9.97 26.32
C ALA A 397 -11.75 -10.76 25.10
N ALA A 398 -10.91 -10.96 24.11
CA ALA A 398 -11.29 -11.68 22.89
C ALA A 398 -11.75 -13.12 23.16
N PHE A 399 -10.94 -13.90 23.88
CA PHE A 399 -11.23 -15.32 24.11
C PHE A 399 -12.39 -15.55 25.05
N LYS A 400 -12.60 -14.68 26.05
CA LYS A 400 -13.81 -14.65 26.89
C LYS A 400 -15.05 -14.33 26.03
N ALA A 401 -14.97 -13.37 25.15
CA ALA A 401 -16.04 -13.01 24.21
C ALA A 401 -16.29 -14.07 23.13
N GLY A 402 -15.50 -15.15 23.05
CA GLY A 402 -15.74 -16.36 22.26
C GLY A 402 -14.86 -16.57 21.05
N TRP A 403 -13.84 -15.72 20.78
CA TRP A 403 -12.84 -16.05 19.77
C TRP A 403 -12.07 -17.33 20.14
N ARG A 404 -11.53 -18.02 19.14
CA ARG A 404 -10.78 -19.27 19.30
C ARG A 404 -9.47 -19.28 18.54
N ARG A 405 -9.24 -18.27 17.68
CA ARG A 405 -8.04 -18.13 16.86
C ARG A 405 -7.51 -16.71 16.98
N CYS A 406 -6.19 -16.61 17.20
CA CYS A 406 -5.48 -15.33 17.19
C CYS A 406 -4.19 -15.46 16.38
N LYS A 407 -3.93 -14.49 15.51
CA LYS A 407 -2.70 -14.35 14.75
C LYS A 407 -1.92 -13.16 15.27
N LEU A 408 -0.65 -13.35 15.57
CA LEU A 408 0.25 -12.30 16.04
C LEU A 408 1.27 -11.97 14.94
N TYR A 409 1.40 -10.70 14.60
CA TYR A 409 2.42 -10.24 13.66
C TYR A 409 3.68 -9.77 14.37
N PHE A 410 4.83 -10.18 13.83
CA PHE A 410 6.15 -9.79 14.29
C PHE A 410 7.05 -9.44 13.11
N MET A 411 8.10 -8.67 13.39
CA MET A 411 9.21 -8.44 12.48
C MET A 411 10.51 -8.97 13.09
N ILE A 412 11.43 -9.42 12.22
CA ILE A 412 12.81 -9.75 12.55
C ILE A 412 13.76 -8.92 11.70
N GLY A 413 14.97 -8.70 12.18
CA GLY A 413 15.95 -7.85 11.48
C GLY A 413 15.80 -6.37 11.81
N LEU A 414 15.04 -6.01 12.84
CA LEU A 414 14.89 -4.63 13.29
C LEU A 414 16.23 -4.03 13.77
N PRO A 415 16.42 -2.71 13.62
CA PRO A 415 17.60 -2.04 14.19
C PRO A 415 17.77 -2.35 15.69
N THR A 416 18.97 -2.65 16.11
CA THR A 416 19.36 -3.06 17.49
C THR A 416 18.83 -4.40 18.00
N GLU A 417 18.16 -5.19 17.15
CA GLU A 417 17.61 -6.49 17.52
C GLU A 417 18.71 -7.49 17.90
N THR A 418 18.49 -8.25 18.97
CA THR A 418 19.37 -9.29 19.49
C THR A 418 18.71 -10.67 19.44
N ASP A 419 19.49 -11.73 19.66
CA ASP A 419 18.97 -13.10 19.77
C ASP A 419 17.98 -13.26 20.95
N ASP A 420 18.09 -12.44 21.98
CA ASP A 420 17.15 -12.48 23.11
C ASP A 420 15.81 -11.85 22.74
N ASP A 421 15.77 -10.87 21.84
CA ASP A 421 14.52 -10.33 21.30
C ASP A 421 13.79 -11.38 20.43
N ILE A 422 14.55 -12.17 19.65
CA ILE A 422 14.00 -13.30 18.87
C ILE A 422 13.40 -14.37 19.77
N LYS A 423 14.14 -14.79 20.84
CA LYS A 423 13.60 -15.72 21.86
C LYS A 423 12.41 -15.13 22.60
N GLY A 424 12.38 -13.79 22.75
CA GLY A 424 11.27 -13.03 23.29
C GLY A 424 9.98 -13.25 22.50
N ILE A 425 10.04 -13.29 21.16
CA ILE A 425 8.88 -13.62 20.30
C ILE A 425 8.32 -15.00 20.68
N ALA A 426 9.19 -16.04 20.76
CA ALA A 426 8.76 -17.38 21.13
C ALA A 426 8.09 -17.43 22.50
N SER A 427 8.70 -16.75 23.50
CA SER A 427 8.15 -16.65 24.85
C SER A 427 6.78 -15.96 24.86
N LEU A 428 6.66 -14.82 24.15
CA LEU A 428 5.44 -14.04 24.11
C LEU A 428 4.28 -14.81 23.49
N VAL A 429 4.52 -15.49 22.35
CA VAL A 429 3.49 -16.28 21.65
C VAL A 429 3.04 -17.48 22.49
N GLN A 430 3.96 -18.16 23.20
CA GLN A 430 3.61 -19.28 24.09
C GLN A 430 2.78 -18.81 25.28
N ARG A 431 3.16 -17.70 25.92
CA ARG A 431 2.38 -17.10 27.02
C ARG A 431 1.01 -16.59 26.54
N ALA A 432 0.93 -16.03 25.31
CA ALA A 432 -0.32 -15.66 24.68
C ALA A 432 -1.24 -16.88 24.47
N TYR A 433 -0.70 -18.01 24.04
CA TYR A 433 -1.44 -19.27 23.92
C TYR A 433 -1.95 -19.77 25.29
N ASP A 434 -1.10 -19.78 26.32
CA ASP A 434 -1.51 -20.19 27.67
C ASP A 434 -2.62 -19.30 28.22
N ARG A 435 -2.53 -17.98 27.99
CA ARG A 435 -3.53 -17.01 28.39
C ARG A 435 -4.85 -17.23 27.67
N ALA A 436 -4.81 -17.38 26.34
CA ALA A 436 -5.97 -17.68 25.52
C ALA A 436 -6.68 -18.98 25.97
N LYS A 437 -5.89 -20.01 26.27
CA LYS A 437 -6.40 -21.31 26.75
C LYS A 437 -7.02 -21.22 28.14
N ALA A 438 -6.47 -20.37 29.02
CA ALA A 438 -7.03 -20.14 30.35
C ALA A 438 -8.36 -19.34 30.29
N ALA A 439 -8.49 -18.42 29.33
CA ALA A 439 -9.68 -17.58 29.18
C ALA A 439 -10.91 -18.31 28.65
N VAL A 440 -10.77 -19.54 28.09
CA VAL A 440 -11.91 -20.31 27.55
C VAL A 440 -12.32 -21.45 28.49
N PRO A 441 -13.62 -21.85 28.46
CA PRO A 441 -14.11 -23.03 29.18
C PRO A 441 -13.34 -24.30 28.84
N PRO A 442 -13.19 -25.25 29.77
CA PRO A 442 -12.38 -26.47 29.58
C PRO A 442 -12.70 -27.26 28.30
N GLU A 443 -13.98 -27.38 27.96
CA GLU A 443 -14.48 -28.09 26.78
C GLU A 443 -14.06 -27.46 25.46
N HIS A 444 -13.68 -26.18 25.43
CA HIS A 444 -13.27 -25.45 24.24
C HIS A 444 -11.75 -25.27 24.10
N ARG A 445 -10.97 -25.67 25.12
CA ARG A 445 -9.49 -25.47 25.14
C ARG A 445 -8.77 -26.17 23.98
N GLY A 446 -9.31 -27.28 23.48
CA GLY A 446 -8.77 -27.98 22.33
C GLY A 446 -8.86 -27.22 21.00
N ASN A 447 -9.75 -26.23 20.93
CA ASN A 447 -10.00 -25.41 19.73
C ASN A 447 -9.17 -24.12 19.68
N VAL A 448 -8.43 -23.81 20.76
CA VAL A 448 -7.59 -22.62 20.81
C VAL A 448 -6.41 -22.77 19.85
N ARG A 449 -6.20 -21.75 19.04
CA ARG A 449 -5.03 -21.62 18.14
C ARG A 449 -4.45 -20.21 18.26
N VAL A 450 -3.14 -20.16 18.41
CA VAL A 450 -2.36 -18.92 18.31
C VAL A 450 -1.25 -19.16 17.31
N SER A 451 -1.12 -18.29 16.33
CA SER A 451 -0.06 -18.35 15.32
C SER A 451 0.73 -17.04 15.31
N ALA A 452 1.99 -17.13 14.94
CA ALA A 452 2.83 -15.98 14.65
C ALA A 452 3.15 -15.90 13.16
N SER A 453 2.98 -14.72 12.58
CA SER A 453 3.46 -14.40 11.24
C SER A 453 4.63 -13.43 11.38
N VAL A 454 5.76 -13.78 10.81
CA VAL A 454 7.02 -13.06 10.98
C VAL A 454 7.46 -12.50 9.64
N ALA A 455 7.52 -11.17 9.54
CA ALA A 455 8.06 -10.49 8.37
C ALA A 455 9.53 -10.15 8.59
N LEU A 456 10.32 -10.08 7.51
CA LEU A 456 11.63 -9.49 7.56
C LEU A 456 11.48 -7.97 7.49
N PHE A 457 12.22 -7.26 8.34
CA PHE A 457 12.27 -5.80 8.29
C PHE A 457 12.81 -5.31 6.95
N VAL A 458 12.06 -4.43 6.29
CA VAL A 458 12.44 -3.74 5.07
C VAL A 458 12.54 -2.25 5.38
N PRO A 459 13.73 -1.64 5.25
CA PRO A 459 13.89 -0.21 5.42
C PRO A 459 13.12 0.54 4.33
N LYS A 460 12.16 1.38 4.73
CA LYS A 460 11.33 2.15 3.80
C LYS A 460 11.77 3.61 3.72
N SER A 461 11.63 4.19 2.53
CA SER A 461 11.81 5.64 2.32
C SER A 461 10.88 6.44 3.24
N GLN A 462 11.27 7.69 3.55
CA GLN A 462 10.48 8.62 4.37
C GLN A 462 10.23 8.15 5.82
N THR A 463 11.01 7.19 6.35
CA THR A 463 10.88 6.68 7.73
C THR A 463 12.12 6.99 8.57
N PRO A 464 12.02 6.99 9.90
CA PRO A 464 13.18 7.09 10.78
C PRO A 464 14.27 6.04 10.50
N PHE A 465 13.88 4.86 10.02
CA PHE A 465 14.80 3.76 9.71
C PHE A 465 15.27 3.70 8.25
N GLN A 466 15.01 4.74 7.45
CA GLN A 466 15.44 4.81 6.04
C GLN A 466 16.97 4.73 5.85
N TRP A 467 17.76 5.06 6.87
CA TRP A 467 19.22 4.98 6.85
C TRP A 467 19.77 3.63 7.34
N ASP A 468 18.92 2.76 7.91
CA ASP A 468 19.31 1.45 8.39
C ASP A 468 19.27 0.43 7.25
N GLY A 469 20.23 -0.51 7.27
CA GLY A 469 20.29 -1.60 6.28
C GLY A 469 19.39 -2.78 6.68
N GLN A 470 18.93 -3.53 5.69
CA GLN A 470 18.31 -4.83 5.92
C GLN A 470 19.39 -5.86 6.32
N ILE A 471 19.09 -6.80 7.19
CA ILE A 471 20.00 -7.91 7.48
C ILE A 471 20.11 -8.84 6.25
N PRO A 472 21.27 -9.51 6.05
CA PRO A 472 21.45 -10.47 4.97
C PRO A 472 20.43 -11.62 5.03
N PRO A 473 20.03 -12.21 3.88
CA PRO A 473 19.06 -13.32 3.85
C PRO A 473 19.47 -14.54 4.70
N GLU A 474 20.75 -14.88 4.75
CA GLU A 474 21.28 -15.96 5.59
C GLU A 474 21.15 -15.66 7.09
N GLU A 475 21.33 -14.41 7.50
CA GLU A 475 21.11 -13.99 8.89
C GLU A 475 19.61 -14.00 9.22
N ALA A 476 18.74 -13.61 8.28
CA ALA A 476 17.29 -13.72 8.44
C ALA A 476 16.87 -15.17 8.67
N LEU A 477 17.37 -16.10 7.87
CA LEU A 477 17.11 -17.55 8.04
C LEU A 477 17.67 -18.08 9.36
N ARG A 478 18.85 -17.63 9.79
CA ARG A 478 19.41 -17.96 11.11
C ARG A 478 18.45 -17.57 12.24
N ARG A 479 17.93 -16.33 12.19
CA ARG A 479 16.99 -15.81 13.20
C ARG A 479 15.65 -16.55 13.16
N VAL A 480 15.11 -16.84 11.99
CA VAL A 480 13.90 -17.68 11.84
C VAL A 480 14.11 -19.06 12.46
N ASN A 481 15.25 -19.69 12.22
CA ASN A 481 15.57 -21.00 12.82
C ASN A 481 15.73 -20.91 14.35
N LEU A 482 16.36 -19.84 14.86
CA LEU A 482 16.44 -19.60 16.31
C LEU A 482 15.04 -19.46 16.92
N LEU A 483 14.14 -18.71 16.29
CA LEU A 483 12.75 -18.54 16.72
C LEU A 483 12.03 -19.90 16.76
N ARG A 484 12.06 -20.66 15.66
CA ARG A 484 11.41 -21.97 15.56
C ARG A 484 11.89 -22.95 16.61
N ASN A 485 13.21 -23.00 16.86
CA ASN A 485 13.81 -23.86 17.87
C ASN A 485 13.48 -23.44 19.31
N SER A 486 13.10 -22.17 19.51
CA SER A 486 12.70 -21.61 20.82
C SER A 486 11.22 -21.88 21.14
N VAL A 487 10.39 -22.19 20.15
CA VAL A 487 8.97 -22.52 20.35
C VAL A 487 8.84 -24.00 20.74
N LYS A 488 8.31 -24.27 21.95
CA LYS A 488 8.15 -25.62 22.51
C LYS A 488 6.75 -26.19 22.30
N TYR A 489 5.76 -25.35 22.03
CA TYR A 489 4.35 -25.75 21.93
C TYR A 489 3.98 -26.14 20.51
N LYS A 490 3.60 -27.41 20.33
CA LYS A 490 3.11 -27.93 19.01
C LYS A 490 1.81 -27.25 18.52
N ALA A 491 1.11 -26.54 19.41
CA ALA A 491 -0.14 -25.85 19.11
C ALA A 491 0.09 -24.37 18.68
N VAL A 492 1.35 -23.96 18.55
CA VAL A 492 1.76 -22.64 18.09
C VAL A 492 2.41 -22.79 16.72
N ASP A 493 1.81 -22.22 15.70
CA ASP A 493 2.31 -22.23 14.33
C ASP A 493 3.12 -20.95 14.07
N ILE A 494 4.29 -21.10 13.43
CA ILE A 494 5.14 -20.00 13.01
C ILE A 494 5.22 -19.97 11.49
N HIS A 495 4.79 -18.86 10.90
CA HIS A 495 4.91 -18.58 9.47
C HIS A 495 5.88 -17.42 9.26
N TRP A 496 6.61 -17.40 8.17
CA TRP A 496 7.51 -16.29 7.83
C TRP A 496 7.49 -15.99 6.34
N HIS A 497 7.87 -14.76 6.00
CA HIS A 497 8.04 -14.33 4.62
C HIS A 497 9.38 -14.80 4.07
N ASP A 498 9.42 -15.05 2.76
CA ASP A 498 10.65 -15.44 2.08
C ASP A 498 11.67 -14.28 2.15
N PRO A 499 12.91 -14.52 2.63
CA PRO A 499 13.95 -13.52 2.64
C PRO A 499 14.37 -13.02 1.25
N ALA A 500 14.25 -13.83 0.20
CA ALA A 500 14.63 -13.43 -1.15
C ALA A 500 13.67 -12.38 -1.73
N THR A 501 12.36 -12.56 -1.56
CA THR A 501 11.37 -11.53 -1.96
C THR A 501 11.53 -10.26 -1.14
N SER A 502 11.76 -10.38 0.18
CA SER A 502 12.01 -9.24 1.06
C SER A 502 13.30 -8.48 0.71
N PHE A 503 14.30 -9.18 0.17
CA PHE A 503 15.53 -8.57 -0.31
C PHE A 503 15.28 -7.71 -1.57
N VAL A 504 14.54 -8.22 -2.56
CA VAL A 504 14.14 -7.44 -3.74
C VAL A 504 13.34 -6.20 -3.31
N GLU A 505 12.40 -6.36 -2.39
CA GLU A 505 11.62 -5.26 -1.82
C GLU A 505 12.53 -4.18 -1.19
N ALA A 506 13.57 -4.59 -0.45
CA ALA A 506 14.50 -3.64 0.18
C ALA A 506 15.34 -2.87 -0.85
N VAL A 507 15.79 -3.54 -1.91
CA VAL A 507 16.50 -2.87 -3.02
C VAL A 507 15.62 -1.81 -3.67
N MET A 508 14.38 -2.15 -3.98
CA MET A 508 13.43 -1.23 -4.59
C MET A 508 13.04 -0.08 -3.65
N SER A 509 12.89 -0.34 -2.36
CA SER A 509 12.58 0.70 -1.36
C SER A 509 13.70 1.71 -1.16
N ARG A 510 14.97 1.31 -1.39
CA ARG A 510 16.17 2.13 -1.10
C ARG A 510 16.95 2.56 -2.33
N GLY A 511 16.70 1.93 -3.48
CA GLY A 511 17.39 2.18 -4.73
C GLY A 511 17.12 3.55 -5.33
N GLY A 512 18.07 4.00 -6.12
CA GLY A 512 17.91 5.15 -7.02
C GLY A 512 17.49 4.71 -8.43
N ARG A 513 17.66 5.60 -9.40
CA ARG A 513 17.22 5.39 -10.79
C ARG A 513 17.89 4.18 -11.47
N GLN A 514 19.09 3.81 -11.05
CA GLN A 514 19.80 2.62 -11.54
C GLN A 514 19.04 1.30 -11.25
N ALA A 515 18.18 1.28 -10.23
CA ALA A 515 17.36 0.10 -9.95
C ALA A 515 16.34 -0.20 -11.06
N ALA A 516 15.96 0.80 -11.88
CA ALA A 516 15.07 0.59 -13.03
C ALA A 516 15.70 -0.35 -14.07
N ASP A 517 17.00 -0.22 -14.31
CA ASP A 517 17.72 -1.12 -15.24
C ASP A 517 17.72 -2.56 -14.74
N TRP A 518 17.85 -2.75 -13.42
CA TRP A 518 17.77 -4.05 -12.78
C TRP A 518 16.38 -4.68 -12.90
N VAL A 519 15.32 -3.90 -12.66
CA VAL A 519 13.92 -4.35 -12.85
C VAL A 519 13.69 -4.77 -14.30
N GLU A 520 14.12 -3.95 -15.28
CA GLU A 520 13.95 -4.27 -16.69
C GLU A 520 14.73 -5.53 -17.09
N ALA A 521 15.96 -5.70 -16.60
CA ALA A 521 16.75 -6.90 -16.86
C ALA A 521 16.12 -8.15 -16.23
N ALA A 522 15.57 -8.07 -15.01
CA ALA A 522 14.87 -9.16 -14.36
C ALA A 522 13.59 -9.54 -15.12
N TRP A 523 12.79 -8.55 -15.52
CA TRP A 523 11.59 -8.75 -16.33
C TRP A 523 11.92 -9.43 -17.69
N ARG A 524 12.97 -8.98 -18.38
CA ARG A 524 13.43 -9.62 -19.64
C ARG A 524 13.87 -11.08 -19.46
N ARG A 525 14.20 -11.49 -18.22
CA ARG A 525 14.50 -12.87 -17.83
C ARG A 525 13.27 -13.63 -17.35
N GLY A 526 12.08 -13.04 -17.46
CA GLY A 526 10.78 -13.65 -17.16
C GLY A 526 10.23 -13.37 -15.77
N ALA A 527 10.89 -12.53 -14.94
CA ALA A 527 10.34 -12.13 -13.64
C ALA A 527 9.04 -11.35 -13.85
N ARG A 528 7.99 -11.81 -13.20
CA ARG A 528 6.65 -11.20 -13.16
C ARG A 528 5.86 -11.81 -12.01
N PHE A 529 4.89 -11.09 -11.45
CA PHE A 529 4.13 -11.51 -10.28
C PHE A 529 5.01 -11.85 -9.08
N ASP A 530 6.05 -11.05 -8.84
CA ASP A 530 7.07 -11.32 -7.82
C ASP A 530 6.54 -11.36 -6.39
N ALA A 531 5.33 -10.83 -6.14
CA ALA A 531 4.63 -10.96 -4.87
C ALA A 531 3.99 -12.35 -4.65
N TRP A 532 3.91 -13.19 -5.69
CA TRP A 532 3.37 -14.54 -5.63
C TRP A 532 4.51 -15.54 -5.46
N THR A 533 4.56 -16.19 -4.31
CA THR A 533 5.68 -17.09 -3.94
C THR A 533 5.97 -18.16 -5.01
N GLU A 534 4.94 -18.70 -5.63
CA GLU A 534 5.03 -19.74 -6.67
C GLU A 534 5.51 -19.21 -8.03
N LEU A 535 5.48 -17.89 -8.25
CA LEU A 535 5.89 -17.25 -9.50
C LEU A 535 7.20 -16.46 -9.36
N PHE A 536 7.70 -16.27 -8.14
CA PHE A 536 8.94 -15.55 -7.88
C PHE A 536 10.16 -16.25 -8.44
N LEU A 537 10.91 -15.59 -9.30
CA LEU A 537 12.09 -16.13 -9.98
C LEU A 537 13.38 -15.50 -9.43
N GLU A 538 13.88 -16.02 -8.29
CA GLU A 538 15.10 -15.49 -7.63
C GLU A 538 16.31 -15.45 -8.58
N ASP A 539 16.52 -16.49 -9.40
CA ASP A 539 17.63 -16.55 -10.34
C ASP A 539 17.57 -15.47 -11.44
N ALA A 540 16.37 -15.05 -11.85
CA ALA A 540 16.19 -13.96 -12.79
C ALA A 540 16.71 -12.64 -12.19
N TRP A 541 16.34 -12.33 -10.96
CA TRP A 541 16.79 -11.15 -10.23
C TRP A 541 18.30 -11.16 -9.95
N ARG A 542 18.85 -12.31 -9.55
CA ARG A 542 20.28 -12.46 -9.30
C ARG A 542 21.12 -12.26 -10.57
N SER A 543 20.68 -12.87 -11.68
CA SER A 543 21.38 -12.75 -12.95
C SER A 543 21.27 -11.33 -13.54
N ALA A 544 20.11 -10.69 -13.38
CA ALA A 544 19.89 -9.31 -13.81
C ALA A 544 20.87 -8.32 -13.16
N ALA A 545 21.22 -8.52 -11.89
CA ALA A 545 22.20 -7.66 -11.21
C ALA A 545 23.57 -7.68 -11.90
N SER A 546 24.00 -8.87 -12.35
CA SER A 546 25.25 -9.03 -13.10
C SER A 546 25.20 -8.38 -14.47
N ASP A 547 24.02 -8.45 -15.15
CA ASP A 547 23.86 -7.86 -16.49
C ASP A 547 24.00 -6.34 -16.49
N VAL A 548 23.48 -5.68 -15.45
CA VAL A 548 23.45 -4.21 -15.37
C VAL A 548 24.57 -3.65 -14.48
N GLY A 549 25.34 -4.51 -13.82
CA GLY A 549 26.52 -4.11 -13.04
C GLY A 549 26.19 -3.38 -11.74
N ILE A 550 25.03 -3.66 -11.10
CA ILE A 550 24.71 -3.15 -9.76
C ILE A 550 25.02 -4.18 -8.68
N ASP A 551 25.25 -3.70 -7.47
CA ASP A 551 25.29 -4.53 -6.26
C ASP A 551 24.01 -4.32 -5.44
N PRO A 552 23.01 -5.23 -5.55
CA PRO A 552 21.79 -5.12 -4.78
C PRO A 552 22.02 -5.22 -3.26
N ALA A 553 23.06 -5.92 -2.82
CA ALA A 553 23.39 -6.04 -1.41
C ALA A 553 23.89 -4.71 -0.84
N GLU A 554 24.70 -3.96 -1.58
CA GLU A 554 25.10 -2.62 -1.17
C GLU A 554 23.87 -1.69 -1.00
N ILE A 555 22.91 -1.77 -1.89
CA ILE A 555 21.68 -0.96 -1.81
C ILE A 555 20.84 -1.37 -0.59
N ALA A 556 20.55 -2.67 -0.44
CA ALA A 556 19.64 -3.16 0.58
C ALA A 556 20.23 -3.14 1.99
N GLN A 557 21.51 -3.47 2.15
CA GLN A 557 22.13 -3.81 3.44
C GLN A 557 23.01 -2.70 4.01
N ALA A 558 23.44 -1.71 3.19
CA ALA A 558 24.31 -0.65 3.68
C ALA A 558 23.65 0.17 4.80
N GLN A 559 24.43 0.40 5.85
CA GLN A 559 24.10 1.33 6.92
C GLN A 559 24.56 2.73 6.47
N TRP A 560 23.61 3.67 6.36
CA TRP A 560 23.91 5.02 5.90
C TRP A 560 23.98 6.03 7.05
N ASP A 561 24.81 7.06 6.88
CA ASP A 561 24.81 8.21 7.77
C ASP A 561 23.60 9.12 7.50
N THR A 562 23.10 9.77 8.54
CA THR A 562 21.94 10.67 8.42
C THR A 562 22.19 11.94 7.61
N SER A 563 23.44 12.23 7.27
CA SER A 563 23.82 13.32 6.35
C SER A 563 23.75 12.93 4.88
N ARG A 564 23.65 11.61 4.57
CA ARG A 564 23.54 11.11 3.20
C ARG A 564 22.27 11.64 2.54
N VAL A 565 22.38 12.14 1.32
CA VAL A 565 21.23 12.52 0.51
C VAL A 565 20.60 11.28 -0.10
N MET A 566 19.30 11.14 0.12
CA MET A 566 18.56 9.97 -0.32
C MET A 566 18.03 10.16 -1.74
N PRO A 567 17.88 9.07 -2.54
CA PRO A 567 17.35 9.17 -3.90
C PRO A 567 15.99 9.90 -4.00
N TRP A 568 15.21 9.85 -2.94
CA TRP A 568 13.88 10.47 -2.81
C TRP A 568 13.89 11.83 -2.11
N ALA A 569 15.06 12.49 -1.96
CA ALA A 569 15.17 13.75 -1.21
C ALA A 569 14.36 14.91 -1.82
N HIS A 570 13.99 14.82 -3.09
CA HIS A 570 13.13 15.78 -3.78
C HIS A 570 11.64 15.59 -3.50
N ILE A 571 11.23 14.47 -2.88
CA ILE A 571 9.85 14.18 -2.52
C ILE A 571 9.61 14.53 -1.05
N SER A 572 8.62 15.37 -0.78
CA SER A 572 8.23 15.78 0.57
C SER A 572 6.90 15.16 0.99
N THR A 573 6.90 14.50 2.15
CA THR A 573 5.67 14.05 2.82
C THR A 573 5.10 15.09 3.78
N GLY A 574 5.75 16.25 3.90
CA GLY A 574 5.53 17.23 4.97
C GLY A 574 6.27 16.89 6.28
N VAL A 575 6.68 15.62 6.47
CA VAL A 575 7.50 15.22 7.62
C VAL A 575 8.97 15.59 7.35
N THR A 576 9.57 16.35 8.26
CA THR A 576 10.94 16.84 8.06
C THR A 576 11.99 15.75 8.25
N THR A 577 13.05 15.77 7.43
CA THR A 577 14.22 14.87 7.59
C THR A 577 14.86 15.02 8.98
N ARG A 578 14.84 16.23 9.55
CA ARG A 578 15.30 16.50 10.93
C ARG A 578 14.51 15.69 11.96
N TYR A 579 13.19 15.59 11.80
CA TYR A 579 12.34 14.79 12.70
C TYR A 579 12.67 13.30 12.55
N LEU A 580 12.80 12.79 11.32
CA LEU A 580 13.15 11.39 11.08
C LEU A 580 14.51 11.03 11.72
N ALA A 581 15.53 11.89 11.57
CA ALA A 581 16.84 11.70 12.19
C ALA A 581 16.78 11.76 13.73
N LEU A 582 15.92 12.62 14.30
CA LEU A 582 15.69 12.68 15.74
C LEU A 582 15.04 11.40 16.26
N GLU A 583 14.03 10.89 15.55
CA GLU A 583 13.36 9.63 15.90
C GLU A 583 14.32 8.42 15.82
N ARG A 584 15.23 8.40 14.84
CA ARG A 584 16.28 7.39 14.80
C ARG A 584 17.22 7.45 16.01
N LYS A 585 17.58 8.66 16.47
CA LYS A 585 18.37 8.83 17.70
C LYS A 585 17.60 8.37 18.95
N ARG A 586 16.30 8.64 19.01
CA ARG A 586 15.42 8.16 20.09
C ARG A 586 15.32 6.63 20.09
N ALA A 587 15.24 6.02 18.91
CA ALA A 587 15.30 4.57 18.77
C ALA A 587 16.57 3.97 19.39
N ALA A 588 17.73 4.52 19.05
CA ALA A 588 19.01 4.08 19.61
C ALA A 588 19.12 4.30 21.14
N ALA A 589 18.36 5.26 21.67
CA ALA A 589 18.25 5.52 23.11
C ALA A 589 17.10 4.75 23.80
N GLU A 590 16.39 3.89 23.05
CA GLU A 590 15.25 3.09 23.54
C GLU A 590 14.13 3.93 24.17
N THR A 591 13.95 5.18 23.69
CA THR A 591 12.94 6.12 24.21
C THR A 591 11.76 6.24 23.25
N THR A 592 10.57 6.31 23.81
CA THR A 592 9.33 6.43 23.05
C THR A 592 8.98 7.88 22.72
N THR A 593 8.14 8.05 21.71
CA THR A 593 7.54 9.32 21.29
C THR A 593 6.02 9.16 21.35
N PRO A 594 5.30 10.10 21.97
CA PRO A 594 3.84 10.00 22.11
C PRO A 594 3.09 10.22 20.79
N ASP A 595 1.80 9.88 20.80
CA ASP A 595 0.87 10.18 19.72
C ASP A 595 0.33 11.60 19.88
N CYS A 596 0.54 12.45 18.89
CA CYS A 596 0.12 13.86 18.94
C CYS A 596 -1.40 14.06 18.78
N THR A 597 -2.18 13.02 18.53
CA THR A 597 -3.66 13.09 18.56
C THR A 597 -4.23 12.91 19.96
N PHE A 598 -3.45 12.37 20.91
CA PHE A 598 -3.80 12.22 22.33
C PHE A 598 -3.02 13.18 23.22
N GLU A 599 -1.80 13.56 22.81
CA GLU A 599 -0.86 14.32 23.62
C GLU A 599 -0.31 15.53 22.84
N LYS A 600 0.81 16.07 23.29
CA LYS A 600 1.44 17.25 22.68
C LYS A 600 2.00 16.94 21.30
N CYS A 601 1.95 17.95 20.42
CA CYS A 601 2.60 17.91 19.12
C CYS A 601 4.07 17.50 19.22
N THR A 602 4.47 16.50 18.41
CA THR A 602 5.83 15.93 18.35
C THR A 602 6.79 16.70 17.46
N GLY A 603 6.30 17.72 16.75
CA GLY A 603 7.12 18.58 15.89
C GLY A 603 7.57 17.91 14.59
N CYS A 604 6.79 17.00 14.02
CA CYS A 604 7.16 16.32 12.76
C CYS A 604 7.16 17.24 11.53
N GLY A 605 6.41 18.35 11.57
CA GLY A 605 6.33 19.34 10.48
C GLY A 605 5.13 19.16 9.55
N ALA A 606 4.50 18.00 9.49
CA ALA A 606 3.50 17.68 8.47
C ALA A 606 2.30 18.64 8.47
N CYS A 607 1.74 18.97 9.62
CA CYS A 607 0.59 19.89 9.71
C CYS A 607 0.93 21.28 9.16
N GLN A 608 2.12 21.79 9.50
CA GLN A 608 2.57 23.10 9.05
C GLN A 608 2.88 23.12 7.54
N ALA A 609 3.57 22.09 7.03
CA ALA A 609 3.94 22.01 5.62
C ALA A 609 2.71 21.90 4.71
N LEU A 610 1.70 21.15 5.15
CA LEU A 610 0.52 20.83 4.36
C LEU A 610 -0.69 21.74 4.64
N ASP A 611 -0.51 22.75 5.50
CA ASP A 611 -1.58 23.64 5.95
C ASP A 611 -2.85 22.87 6.39
N CYS A 612 -2.66 21.79 7.12
CA CYS A 612 -3.74 20.89 7.57
C CYS A 612 -3.40 20.27 8.92
N ASP A 613 -4.21 20.56 9.92
CA ASP A 613 -4.09 19.95 11.26
C ASP A 613 -4.74 18.56 11.31
N ASN A 614 -4.53 17.83 12.44
CA ASN A 614 -5.29 16.64 12.71
C ASN A 614 -6.79 16.99 12.86
N MET A 615 -7.63 16.40 12.03
CA MET A 615 -9.09 16.61 12.00
C MET A 615 -9.78 15.42 12.67
N LEU A 616 -10.14 15.58 13.94
CA LEU A 616 -10.81 14.54 14.72
C LEU A 616 -12.32 14.79 14.74
N ALA A 617 -13.13 13.76 14.53
CA ALA A 617 -14.59 13.85 14.52
C ALA A 617 -15.20 14.03 15.93
N GLY A 618 -14.47 13.63 16.97
CA GLY A 618 -14.87 13.75 18.37
C GLY A 618 -13.71 14.18 19.26
N VAL A 619 -14.02 14.38 20.54
CA VAL A 619 -12.98 14.64 21.55
C VAL A 619 -12.42 13.31 22.01
N ARG A 620 -11.10 13.14 21.93
CA ARG A 620 -10.43 11.98 22.54
C ARG A 620 -10.28 12.24 24.04
N SER A 621 -10.84 11.35 24.85
CA SER A 621 -10.74 11.37 26.32
C SER A 621 -9.47 10.65 26.80
#